data_24147c74a828e0228a557a0347f0bf5e
#
_entry.id   24147c74a828e0228a557a0347f0bf5e
#
_cell.length_a   1.000
_cell.length_b   1.000
_cell.length_c   1.000
_cell.angle_alpha   90.00
_cell.angle_beta   90.00
_cell.angle_gamma   90.00
#
_symmetry.space_group_name_H-M   'P 1'
#
loop_
_entity.id
_entity.type
_entity.pdbx_description
1 polymer ?
#
loop_
_entity_poly.entity_id
_entity_poly.type
_entity_poly.pdbx_seq_one_letter_code
_entity_poly.pdbx_strand_id
1 'polypeptide(L)'
;MSKFAPGMRVIIRDEEWMIKKCDTNSYKTNTLQCIGISPLVKDKSAFFLSDLEKIEVVDPVKTSLTVDTSAHYDRSRLYLESQWRQMIPTDPSLHIGHHAVMNVVPYQLEPAKVSLKRPKQRILIADAVGLGKTLEAGILMSELIARGKGQRILVVTVKSMMSQFQKEMWERFTIPLISLDSAAIQRIRRDMPTNHNPFHYYDKTIVSIDTIKRDAEYRTHLENAWWDMIFKKS
;
A
#
# COMPACT_ATOMS: atom_id res chain seq x y z
N MET A 1 6.73 33.87 31.63
CA MET A 1 6.30 32.87 30.61
C MET A 1 4.81 32.64 30.79
N SER A 2 4.03 32.64 29.72
CA SER A 2 2.59 32.34 29.79
C SER A 2 2.39 30.93 30.34
N LYS A 3 1.49 30.78 31.31
CA LYS A 3 1.09 29.45 31.87
C LYS A 3 0.38 28.60 30.83
N PHE A 4 -0.14 29.20 29.77
CA PHE A 4 -0.95 28.57 28.73
C PHE A 4 -0.27 28.65 27.35
N ALA A 5 -0.39 27.58 26.57
CA ALA A 5 0.16 27.49 25.22
C ALA A 5 -0.86 26.87 24.26
N PRO A 6 -0.83 27.18 22.95
CA PRO A 6 -1.62 26.51 21.94
C PRO A 6 -1.37 24.99 21.97
N GLY A 7 -2.44 24.21 21.80
CA GLY A 7 -2.41 22.74 21.88
C GLY A 7 -2.62 22.16 23.26
N MET A 8 -2.56 22.95 24.34
CA MET A 8 -2.85 22.48 25.69
C MET A 8 -4.33 22.17 25.84
N ARG A 9 -4.63 21.12 26.61
CA ARG A 9 -5.98 20.80 27.06
C ARG A 9 -6.22 21.39 28.42
N VAL A 10 -7.39 21.97 28.59
CA VAL A 10 -7.83 22.63 29.83
C VAL A 10 -9.28 22.26 30.14
N ILE A 11 -9.62 22.22 31.43
CA ILE A 11 -10.99 22.11 31.91
C ILE A 11 -11.45 23.49 32.30
N ILE A 12 -12.53 23.97 31.70
CA ILE A 12 -13.17 25.25 31.98
C ILE A 12 -14.68 24.99 32.04
N ARG A 13 -15.30 25.38 33.17
CA ARG A 13 -16.74 25.17 33.45
C ARG A 13 -17.14 23.69 33.30
N ASP A 14 -16.34 22.80 33.86
CA ASP A 14 -16.50 21.35 33.88
C ASP A 14 -16.44 20.66 32.51
N GLU A 15 -16.06 21.41 31.45
CA GLU A 15 -15.93 20.90 30.07
C GLU A 15 -14.46 20.96 29.61
N GLU A 16 -14.06 20.00 28.79
CA GLU A 16 -12.70 19.93 28.24
C GLU A 16 -12.57 20.75 26.95
N TRP A 17 -11.57 21.58 26.91
CA TRP A 17 -11.25 22.47 25.80
C TRP A 17 -9.80 22.35 25.36
N MET A 18 -9.54 22.55 24.08
CA MET A 18 -8.19 22.67 23.54
C MET A 18 -7.91 24.14 23.20
N ILE A 19 -6.81 24.68 23.71
CA ILE A 19 -6.38 26.03 23.41
C ILE A 19 -5.86 26.09 21.98
N LYS A 20 -6.48 26.90 21.13
CA LYS A 20 -5.98 27.21 19.78
C LYS A 20 -5.04 28.39 19.73
N LYS A 21 -5.36 29.43 20.50
CA LYS A 21 -4.59 30.65 20.53
C LYS A 21 -4.60 31.23 21.95
N CYS A 22 -3.47 31.82 22.37
CA CYS A 22 -3.34 32.49 23.64
C CYS A 22 -2.75 33.88 23.37
N ASP A 23 -3.54 34.92 23.57
CA ASP A 23 -3.12 36.31 23.43
C ASP A 23 -3.06 36.96 24.81
N THR A 24 -1.97 37.67 25.10
CA THR A 24 -1.83 38.43 26.36
C THR A 24 -2.19 39.88 26.10
N ASN A 25 -3.18 40.39 26.78
CA ASN A 25 -3.61 41.78 26.66
C ASN A 25 -2.72 42.74 27.45
N SER A 26 -2.96 44.06 27.32
CA SER A 26 -2.21 45.11 27.99
C SER A 26 -2.28 45.03 29.52
N TYR A 27 -3.27 44.37 30.07
CA TYR A 27 -3.46 44.18 31.53
C TYR A 27 -2.81 42.88 32.04
N LYS A 28 -1.96 42.22 31.22
CA LYS A 28 -1.32 40.92 31.56
C LYS A 28 -2.28 39.75 31.72
N THR A 29 -3.55 39.89 31.33
CA THR A 29 -4.54 38.82 31.33
C THR A 29 -4.43 38.03 30.02
N ASN A 30 -4.49 36.71 30.11
CA ASN A 30 -4.49 35.87 28.91
C ASN A 30 -5.92 35.66 28.41
N THR A 31 -6.12 35.97 27.12
CA THR A 31 -7.32 35.60 26.38
C THR A 31 -7.05 34.29 25.67
N LEU A 32 -7.81 33.26 26.01
CA LEU A 32 -7.69 31.93 25.45
C LEU A 32 -8.80 31.72 24.42
N GLN A 33 -8.43 31.51 23.16
CA GLN A 33 -9.34 30.99 22.16
C GLN A 33 -9.30 29.48 22.18
N CYS A 34 -10.41 28.84 22.51
CA CYS A 34 -10.49 27.40 22.70
C CYS A 34 -11.50 26.74 21.76
N ILE A 35 -11.29 25.45 21.49
CA ILE A 35 -12.26 24.56 20.83
C ILE A 35 -12.66 23.48 21.82
N GLY A 36 -13.95 23.23 21.93
CA GLY A 36 -14.52 22.19 22.78
C GLY A 36 -14.17 20.79 22.33
N ILE A 37 -13.81 19.94 23.29
CA ILE A 37 -13.48 18.53 23.08
C ILE A 37 -14.58 17.62 23.63
N SER A 38 -15.07 17.90 24.83
CA SER A 38 -16.11 17.08 25.47
C SER A 38 -17.45 17.15 24.73
N PRO A 39 -18.31 16.14 24.84
CA PRO A 39 -19.50 15.97 23.96
C PRO A 39 -20.43 17.18 23.92
N LEU A 40 -20.62 17.87 25.05
CA LEU A 40 -21.55 19.01 25.15
C LEU A 40 -21.09 20.25 24.37
N VAL A 41 -19.79 20.44 24.28
CA VAL A 41 -19.15 21.62 23.66
C VAL A 41 -18.36 21.25 22.41
N LYS A 42 -18.47 20.04 21.91
CA LYS A 42 -17.68 19.52 20.80
C LYS A 42 -17.72 20.45 19.60
N ASP A 43 -16.52 20.74 19.07
CA ASP A 43 -16.26 21.61 17.93
C ASP A 43 -16.75 23.05 18.05
N LYS A 44 -17.27 23.46 19.21
CA LYS A 44 -17.65 24.84 19.48
C LYS A 44 -16.41 25.69 19.79
N SER A 45 -16.32 26.87 19.20
CA SER A 45 -15.27 27.85 19.52
C SER A 45 -15.74 28.78 20.62
N ALA A 46 -14.90 29.01 21.63
CA ALA A 46 -15.18 29.94 22.73
C ALA A 46 -13.92 30.74 23.12
N PHE A 47 -14.14 31.91 23.72
CA PHE A 47 -13.09 32.75 24.28
C PHE A 47 -13.22 32.80 25.79
N PHE A 48 -12.12 32.59 26.49
CA PHE A 48 -12.06 32.63 27.93
C PHE A 48 -10.97 33.61 28.41
N LEU A 49 -11.25 34.32 29.50
CA LEU A 49 -10.26 35.19 30.13
C LEU A 49 -9.69 34.47 31.35
N SER A 50 -8.36 34.39 31.44
CA SER A 50 -7.68 33.60 32.48
C SER A 50 -7.97 34.07 33.90
N ASP A 51 -8.33 35.33 34.07
CA ASP A 51 -8.57 35.95 35.39
C ASP A 51 -10.02 35.80 35.84
N LEU A 52 -10.94 35.50 34.93
CA LEU A 52 -12.38 35.36 35.22
C LEU A 52 -12.83 33.89 35.32
N GLU A 53 -12.02 32.98 34.82
CA GLU A 53 -12.40 31.56 34.72
C GLU A 53 -11.44 30.71 35.59
N LYS A 54 -12.02 29.71 36.23
CA LYS A 54 -11.22 28.64 36.85
C LYS A 54 -10.74 27.70 35.76
N ILE A 55 -9.44 27.76 35.45
CA ILE A 55 -8.83 26.97 34.39
C ILE A 55 -7.92 25.92 35.00
N GLU A 56 -8.26 24.67 34.83
CA GLU A 56 -7.44 23.52 35.20
C GLU A 56 -6.73 22.95 34.00
N VAL A 57 -5.40 22.87 34.09
CA VAL A 57 -4.60 22.29 32.98
C VAL A 57 -4.65 20.77 33.09
N VAL A 58 -5.02 20.09 32.02
CA VAL A 58 -4.97 18.62 31.92
C VAL A 58 -3.51 18.22 31.71
N ASP A 59 -2.94 17.55 32.72
CA ASP A 59 -1.56 17.08 32.66
C ASP A 59 -1.52 15.73 31.91
N PRO A 60 -0.85 15.64 30.71
CA PRO A 60 -0.76 14.40 29.96
C PRO A 60 -0.14 13.23 30.72
N VAL A 61 0.78 13.54 31.69
CA VAL A 61 1.46 12.53 32.51
C VAL A 61 0.50 11.85 33.47
N LYS A 62 -0.53 12.58 33.92
CA LYS A 62 -1.56 12.07 34.84
C LYS A 62 -2.73 11.39 34.12
N THR A 63 -2.74 11.40 32.79
CA THR A 63 -3.81 10.78 32.02
C THR A 63 -3.68 9.27 32.10
N SER A 64 -4.70 8.60 32.62
CA SER A 64 -4.77 7.14 32.64
C SER A 64 -5.29 6.61 31.31
N LEU A 65 -4.70 5.52 30.82
CA LEU A 65 -5.23 4.79 29.66
C LEU A 65 -6.46 4.00 30.12
N THR A 66 -7.58 4.24 29.47
CA THR A 66 -8.81 3.47 29.66
C THR A 66 -9.10 2.64 28.40
N VAL A 67 -9.75 1.50 28.59
CA VAL A 67 -10.18 0.68 27.45
C VAL A 67 -11.24 1.46 26.67
N ASP A 68 -11.02 1.66 25.37
CA ASP A 68 -12.00 2.28 24.50
C ASP A 68 -13.07 1.24 24.12
N THR A 69 -14.28 1.44 24.62
CA THR A 69 -15.46 0.61 24.31
C THR A 69 -16.36 1.25 23.26
N SER A 70 -15.94 2.38 22.67
CA SER A 70 -16.72 3.07 21.64
C SER A 70 -16.68 2.34 20.29
N ALA A 71 -17.72 2.55 19.47
CA ALA A 71 -17.76 2.06 18.09
C ALA A 71 -16.65 2.67 17.18
N HIS A 72 -15.95 3.69 17.64
CA HIS A 72 -14.86 4.33 16.90
C HIS A 72 -13.54 3.56 17.02
N TYR A 73 -13.37 2.70 18.02
CA TYR A 73 -12.18 1.88 18.19
C TYR A 73 -11.94 0.97 16.98
N ASP A 74 -12.96 0.25 16.55
CA ASP A 74 -12.86 -0.67 15.40
C ASP A 74 -12.53 0.07 14.10
N ARG A 75 -13.09 1.27 13.90
CA ARG A 75 -12.76 2.12 12.74
C ARG A 75 -11.30 2.58 12.78
N SER A 76 -10.83 3.05 13.93
CA SER A 76 -9.45 3.50 14.11
C SER A 76 -8.46 2.36 13.92
N ARG A 77 -8.76 1.20 14.48
CA ARG A 77 -7.98 -0.03 14.32
C ARG A 77 -7.91 -0.43 12.84
N LEU A 78 -9.05 -0.52 12.17
CA LEU A 78 -9.12 -0.89 10.75
C LEU A 78 -8.34 0.10 9.88
N TYR A 79 -8.43 1.40 10.16
CA TYR A 79 -7.66 2.43 9.47
C TYR A 79 -6.16 2.25 9.66
N LEU A 80 -5.69 2.08 10.90
CA LEU A 80 -4.27 1.87 11.21
C LEU A 80 -3.73 0.59 10.58
N GLU A 81 -4.47 -0.51 10.66
CA GLU A 81 -4.09 -1.76 10.01
C GLU A 81 -4.03 -1.63 8.49
N SER A 82 -4.98 -0.90 7.89
CA SER A 82 -4.98 -0.62 6.45
C SER A 82 -3.75 0.20 6.04
N GLN A 83 -3.44 1.27 6.77
CA GLN A 83 -2.25 2.08 6.52
C GLN A 83 -0.98 1.26 6.66
N TRP A 84 -0.89 0.46 7.70
CA TRP A 84 0.28 -0.40 7.94
C TRP A 84 0.49 -1.41 6.80
N ARG A 85 -0.58 -2.03 6.32
CA ARG A 85 -0.52 -2.97 5.19
C ARG A 85 -0.13 -2.29 3.86
N GLN A 86 -0.41 -1.00 3.71
CA GLN A 86 -0.04 -0.20 2.54
C GLN A 86 1.39 0.36 2.61
N MET A 87 2.05 0.29 3.76
CA MET A 87 3.44 0.75 3.90
C MET A 87 4.37 -0.10 3.03
N ILE A 88 5.21 0.57 2.25
CA ILE A 88 6.22 -0.08 1.41
C ILE A 88 7.33 -0.64 2.31
N PRO A 89 7.58 -1.97 2.30
CA PRO A 89 8.68 -2.56 3.04
C PRO A 89 10.04 -2.01 2.55
N THR A 90 10.86 -1.56 3.47
CA THR A 90 12.19 -0.98 3.17
C THR A 90 13.35 -1.95 3.42
N ASP A 91 13.13 -2.95 4.26
CA ASP A 91 14.11 -3.97 4.59
C ASP A 91 14.11 -5.14 3.57
N PRO A 92 15.15 -6.00 3.55
CA PRO A 92 15.23 -7.16 2.67
C PRO A 92 14.43 -8.38 3.13
N SER A 93 13.67 -8.28 4.23
CA SER A 93 12.85 -9.39 4.75
C SER A 93 11.62 -9.62 3.89
N LEU A 94 11.13 -10.86 3.81
CA LEU A 94 9.88 -11.17 3.13
C LEU A 94 8.68 -10.78 4.00
N HIS A 95 7.77 -9.98 3.46
CA HIS A 95 6.64 -9.42 4.22
C HIS A 95 5.29 -10.01 3.83
N ILE A 96 5.03 -10.21 2.54
CA ILE A 96 3.69 -10.52 2.03
C ILE A 96 3.66 -11.83 1.27
N GLY A 97 4.64 -12.09 0.42
CA GLY A 97 4.59 -13.19 -0.54
C GLY A 97 4.41 -14.58 0.10
N HIS A 98 4.94 -14.80 1.30
CA HIS A 98 4.83 -16.06 2.03
C HIS A 98 3.51 -16.22 2.80
N HIS A 99 2.69 -15.19 2.89
CA HIS A 99 1.34 -15.25 3.49
C HIS A 99 0.24 -15.61 2.48
N ALA A 100 0.61 -15.95 1.25
CA ALA A 100 -0.33 -16.42 0.24
C ALA A 100 -1.01 -17.74 0.66
N VAL A 101 -2.10 -18.10 0.00
CA VAL A 101 -2.87 -19.32 0.29
C VAL A 101 -2.08 -20.57 -0.14
N MET A 102 -1.09 -20.93 0.67
CA MET A 102 -0.20 -22.09 0.42
C MET A 102 0.53 -22.53 1.69
N ASN A 103 0.96 -23.78 1.73
CA ASN A 103 1.90 -24.24 2.74
C ASN A 103 3.31 -23.82 2.32
N VAL A 104 3.93 -22.98 3.13
CA VAL A 104 5.25 -22.42 2.84
C VAL A 104 6.35 -23.44 3.14
N VAL A 105 7.19 -23.71 2.16
CA VAL A 105 8.40 -24.51 2.32
C VAL A 105 9.62 -23.59 2.22
N PRO A 106 10.63 -23.68 3.12
CA PRO A 106 11.72 -22.71 3.21
C PRO A 106 12.47 -22.47 1.91
N TYR A 107 12.71 -23.49 1.08
CA TYR A 107 13.44 -23.32 -0.18
C TYR A 107 12.67 -22.47 -1.20
N GLN A 108 11.33 -22.48 -1.18
CA GLN A 108 10.50 -21.67 -2.06
C GLN A 108 10.60 -20.16 -1.80
N LEU A 109 11.14 -19.77 -0.65
CA LEU A 109 11.39 -18.38 -0.30
C LEU A 109 12.75 -17.87 -0.81
N GLU A 110 13.67 -18.76 -1.14
CA GLU A 110 15.06 -18.37 -1.49
C GLU A 110 15.14 -17.49 -2.73
N PRO A 111 14.43 -17.74 -3.85
CA PRO A 111 14.49 -16.87 -5.02
C PRO A 111 14.09 -15.43 -4.69
N ALA A 112 13.04 -15.25 -3.87
CA ALA A 112 12.60 -13.94 -3.43
C ALA A 112 13.63 -13.27 -2.50
N LYS A 113 14.18 -13.97 -1.52
CA LYS A 113 15.21 -13.46 -0.62
C LYS A 113 16.48 -13.04 -1.38
N VAL A 114 16.92 -13.82 -2.37
CA VAL A 114 18.07 -13.49 -3.20
C VAL A 114 17.77 -12.25 -4.05
N SER A 115 16.55 -12.15 -4.60
CA SER A 115 16.12 -11.02 -5.41
C SER A 115 16.12 -9.70 -4.65
N LEU A 116 15.72 -9.71 -3.38
CA LEU A 116 15.60 -8.49 -2.59
C LEU A 116 16.95 -7.89 -2.15
N LYS A 117 18.03 -8.67 -2.21
CA LYS A 117 19.40 -8.22 -1.82
C LYS A 117 20.04 -7.26 -2.83
N ARG A 118 19.56 -7.20 -4.07
CA ARG A 118 20.17 -6.39 -5.14
C ARG A 118 19.11 -5.62 -5.92
N PRO A 119 19.41 -4.41 -6.42
CA PRO A 119 18.42 -3.56 -7.08
C PRO A 119 17.97 -4.05 -8.47
N LYS A 120 18.84 -4.75 -9.21
CA LYS A 120 18.53 -5.35 -10.52
C LYS A 120 19.03 -6.78 -10.55
N GLN A 121 18.14 -7.72 -10.89
CA GLN A 121 18.50 -9.14 -10.89
C GLN A 121 17.98 -9.88 -12.10
N ARG A 122 18.75 -10.90 -12.46
CA ARG A 122 18.34 -11.97 -13.37
C ARG A 122 18.46 -13.27 -12.59
N ILE A 123 17.33 -13.91 -12.31
CA ILE A 123 17.28 -15.13 -11.51
C ILE A 123 16.80 -16.27 -12.38
N LEU A 124 17.51 -17.39 -12.33
CA LEU A 124 17.09 -18.66 -12.91
C LEU A 124 16.56 -19.54 -11.77
N ILE A 125 15.27 -19.89 -11.83
CA ILE A 125 14.62 -20.86 -10.94
C ILE A 125 14.65 -22.21 -11.65
N ALA A 126 15.58 -23.09 -11.25
CA ALA A 126 15.90 -24.34 -11.94
C ALA A 126 15.52 -25.60 -11.15
N ASP A 127 14.49 -25.51 -10.31
CA ASP A 127 14.03 -26.62 -9.49
C ASP A 127 13.46 -27.77 -10.34
N ALA A 128 13.39 -28.97 -9.76
CA ALA A 128 12.76 -30.12 -10.38
C ALA A 128 11.26 -29.87 -10.63
N VAL A 129 10.66 -30.64 -11.53
CA VAL A 129 9.23 -30.54 -11.82
C VAL A 129 8.43 -30.92 -10.56
N GLY A 130 7.42 -30.12 -10.26
CA GLY A 130 6.55 -30.33 -9.08
C GLY A 130 7.00 -29.62 -7.80
N LEU A 131 8.19 -29.04 -7.70
CA LEU A 131 8.68 -28.38 -6.50
C LEU A 131 8.13 -26.95 -6.29
N GLY A 132 7.25 -26.47 -7.15
CA GLY A 132 6.54 -25.21 -6.91
C GLY A 132 7.14 -23.97 -7.54
N LYS A 133 7.87 -24.08 -8.67
CA LYS A 133 8.41 -22.90 -9.41
C LYS A 133 7.40 -21.77 -9.62
N THR A 134 6.13 -22.12 -9.82
CA THR A 134 5.05 -21.11 -9.96
C THR A 134 4.79 -20.39 -8.65
N LEU A 135 4.87 -21.10 -7.51
CA LEU A 135 4.73 -20.50 -6.18
C LEU A 135 5.88 -19.54 -5.88
N GLU A 136 7.11 -19.95 -6.18
CA GLU A 136 8.29 -19.10 -6.02
C GLU A 136 8.20 -17.81 -6.85
N ALA A 137 7.72 -17.93 -8.09
CA ALA A 137 7.46 -16.77 -8.94
C ALA A 137 6.36 -15.88 -8.36
N GLY A 138 5.28 -16.45 -7.83
CA GLY A 138 4.19 -15.73 -7.20
C GLY A 138 4.62 -14.99 -5.93
N ILE A 139 5.41 -15.63 -5.08
CA ILE A 139 6.01 -15.02 -3.89
C ILE A 139 6.85 -13.80 -4.29
N LEU A 140 7.76 -13.97 -5.27
CA LEU A 140 8.60 -12.88 -5.74
C LEU A 140 7.79 -11.74 -6.36
N MET A 141 6.79 -12.06 -7.18
CA MET A 141 5.89 -11.04 -7.76
C MET A 141 5.15 -10.26 -6.67
N SER A 142 4.59 -10.95 -5.67
CA SER A 142 3.86 -10.33 -4.56
C SER A 142 4.75 -9.38 -3.75
N GLU A 143 5.98 -9.79 -3.45
CA GLU A 143 6.95 -8.95 -2.75
C GLU A 143 7.34 -7.72 -3.57
N LEU A 144 7.57 -7.86 -4.86
CA LEU A 144 7.91 -6.73 -5.72
C LEU A 144 6.73 -5.77 -5.88
N ILE A 145 5.50 -6.27 -5.99
CA ILE A 145 4.27 -5.45 -6.02
C ILE A 145 4.15 -4.64 -4.72
N ALA A 146 4.29 -5.29 -3.57
CA ALA A 146 4.22 -4.63 -2.26
C ALA A 146 5.28 -3.54 -2.08
N ARG A 147 6.44 -3.69 -2.73
CA ARG A 147 7.55 -2.72 -2.72
C ARG A 147 7.45 -1.63 -3.80
N GLY A 148 6.35 -1.57 -4.54
CA GLY A 148 6.18 -0.63 -5.65
C GLY A 148 7.08 -0.91 -6.86
N LYS A 149 7.74 -2.08 -6.90
CA LYS A 149 8.64 -2.52 -7.98
C LYS A 149 8.00 -3.58 -8.89
N GLY A 150 6.70 -3.71 -8.87
CA GLY A 150 5.93 -4.69 -9.62
C GLY A 150 4.65 -4.07 -10.18
N GLN A 151 4.69 -2.83 -10.63
CA GLN A 151 3.54 -2.18 -11.27
C GLN A 151 3.30 -2.83 -12.62
N ARG A 152 4.35 -2.91 -13.45
CA ARG A 152 4.25 -3.48 -14.79
C ARG A 152 4.96 -4.82 -14.87
N ILE A 153 4.17 -5.88 -15.04
CA ILE A 153 4.65 -7.27 -15.08
C ILE A 153 4.29 -7.93 -16.42
N LEU A 154 5.30 -8.49 -17.07
CA LEU A 154 5.13 -9.32 -18.25
C LEU A 154 5.45 -10.78 -17.90
N VAL A 155 4.49 -11.67 -18.15
CA VAL A 155 4.71 -13.12 -18.10
C VAL A 155 4.74 -13.68 -19.52
N VAL A 156 5.80 -14.38 -19.85
CA VAL A 156 5.96 -15.06 -21.15
C VAL A 156 5.99 -16.56 -20.90
N THR A 157 5.07 -17.30 -21.51
CA THR A 157 4.99 -18.76 -21.34
C THR A 157 4.48 -19.45 -22.59
N VAL A 158 4.41 -20.79 -22.60
CA VAL A 158 3.78 -21.53 -23.68
C VAL A 158 2.26 -21.45 -23.58
N LYS A 159 1.56 -21.49 -24.72
CA LYS A 159 0.12 -21.26 -24.77
C LYS A 159 -0.69 -22.20 -23.84
N SER A 160 -0.28 -23.48 -23.76
CA SER A 160 -0.95 -24.49 -22.93
C SER A 160 -0.89 -24.22 -21.43
N MET A 161 0.08 -23.43 -20.95
CA MET A 161 0.28 -23.13 -19.52
C MET A 161 -0.31 -21.78 -19.10
N MET A 162 -0.77 -20.96 -20.03
CA MET A 162 -1.25 -19.60 -19.73
C MET A 162 -2.41 -19.60 -18.74
N SER A 163 -3.46 -20.36 -19.03
CA SER A 163 -4.66 -20.40 -18.18
C SER A 163 -4.39 -20.93 -16.77
N GLN A 164 -3.55 -21.99 -16.68
CA GLN A 164 -3.15 -22.52 -15.39
C GLN A 164 -2.35 -21.50 -14.59
N PHE A 165 -1.39 -20.82 -15.21
CA PHE A 165 -0.57 -19.80 -14.55
C PHE A 165 -1.41 -18.61 -14.10
N GLN A 166 -2.34 -18.12 -14.92
CA GLN A 166 -3.28 -17.05 -14.53
C GLN A 166 -4.11 -17.46 -13.32
N LYS A 167 -4.67 -18.68 -13.34
CA LYS A 167 -5.49 -19.19 -12.25
C LYS A 167 -4.69 -19.28 -10.94
N GLU A 168 -3.49 -19.85 -10.96
CA GLU A 168 -2.63 -19.95 -9.78
C GLU A 168 -2.23 -18.57 -9.23
N MET A 169 -1.90 -17.60 -10.10
CA MET A 169 -1.57 -16.25 -9.68
C MET A 169 -2.75 -15.53 -9.04
N TRP A 170 -3.95 -15.71 -9.61
CA TRP A 170 -5.16 -15.13 -9.04
C TRP A 170 -5.58 -15.77 -7.72
N GLU A 171 -5.72 -17.10 -7.69
CA GLU A 171 -6.24 -17.82 -6.53
C GLU A 171 -5.33 -17.76 -5.30
N ARG A 172 -4.01 -17.78 -5.52
CA ARG A 172 -3.03 -17.85 -4.42
C ARG A 172 -2.46 -16.50 -4.02
N PHE A 173 -2.29 -15.60 -4.97
CA PHE A 173 -1.56 -14.35 -4.77
C PHE A 173 -2.40 -13.10 -5.06
N THR A 174 -3.62 -13.25 -5.56
CA THR A 174 -4.51 -12.16 -5.95
C THR A 174 -3.86 -11.24 -7.02
N ILE A 175 -3.02 -11.81 -7.89
CA ILE A 175 -2.36 -11.11 -8.99
C ILE A 175 -3.15 -11.31 -10.28
N PRO A 176 -3.87 -10.28 -10.79
CA PRO A 176 -4.61 -10.37 -12.03
C PRO A 176 -3.64 -10.26 -13.23
N LEU A 177 -3.47 -11.34 -13.97
CA LEU A 177 -2.73 -11.33 -15.24
C LEU A 177 -3.71 -11.32 -16.41
N ILE A 178 -3.61 -10.35 -17.29
CA ILE A 178 -4.45 -10.26 -18.49
C ILE A 178 -3.78 -10.97 -19.66
N SER A 179 -4.50 -11.92 -20.27
CA SER A 179 -4.00 -12.65 -21.45
C SER A 179 -4.03 -11.78 -22.69
N LEU A 180 -2.86 -11.62 -23.33
CA LEU A 180 -2.71 -10.91 -24.60
C LEU A 180 -2.43 -11.92 -25.72
N ASP A 181 -3.48 -12.38 -26.36
CA ASP A 181 -3.39 -13.08 -27.65
C ASP A 181 -3.49 -12.10 -28.83
N SER A 182 -3.29 -12.57 -30.03
CA SER A 182 -3.34 -11.74 -31.26
C SER A 182 -4.70 -11.01 -31.39
N ALA A 183 -5.80 -11.65 -31.02
CA ALA A 183 -7.13 -11.04 -31.11
C ALA A 183 -7.32 -9.93 -30.05
N ALA A 184 -6.83 -10.14 -28.83
CA ALA A 184 -6.86 -9.13 -27.78
C ALA A 184 -5.99 -7.91 -28.16
N ILE A 185 -4.78 -8.12 -28.68
CA ILE A 185 -3.88 -7.05 -29.14
C ILE A 185 -4.54 -6.23 -30.26
N GLN A 186 -5.18 -6.88 -31.23
CA GLN A 186 -5.88 -6.17 -32.29
C GLN A 186 -7.10 -5.39 -31.78
N ARG A 187 -7.80 -5.91 -30.81
CA ARG A 187 -8.93 -5.21 -30.16
C ARG A 187 -8.44 -3.94 -29.46
N ILE A 188 -7.39 -4.05 -28.67
CA ILE A 188 -6.76 -2.91 -28.00
C ILE A 188 -6.32 -1.85 -29.02
N ARG A 189 -5.73 -2.26 -30.15
CA ARG A 189 -5.32 -1.34 -31.22
C ARG A 189 -6.46 -0.56 -31.85
N ARG A 190 -7.68 -1.11 -31.90
CA ARG A 190 -8.85 -0.38 -32.40
C ARG A 190 -9.31 0.70 -31.44
N ASP A 191 -9.15 0.43 -30.14
CA ASP A 191 -9.61 1.29 -29.05
C ASP A 191 -8.58 2.37 -28.66
N MET A 192 -7.32 2.23 -29.13
CA MET A 192 -6.22 3.14 -28.83
C MET A 192 -5.86 4.03 -30.03
N PRO A 193 -5.34 5.25 -29.80
CA PRO A 193 -4.73 6.06 -30.85
C PRO A 193 -3.59 5.33 -31.55
N THR A 194 -3.43 5.57 -32.86
CA THR A 194 -2.55 4.81 -33.78
C THR A 194 -1.08 4.74 -33.34
N ASN A 195 -0.61 5.67 -32.53
CA ASN A 195 0.78 5.76 -32.08
C ASN A 195 1.05 5.14 -30.72
N HIS A 196 0.06 4.47 -30.10
CA HIS A 196 0.24 3.89 -28.77
C HIS A 196 0.61 2.42 -28.84
N ASN A 197 1.53 2.03 -27.96
CA ASN A 197 1.95 0.64 -27.84
C ASN A 197 0.87 -0.18 -27.12
N PRO A 198 0.28 -1.22 -27.72
CA PRO A 198 -0.78 -2.01 -27.13
C PRO A 198 -0.38 -2.74 -25.84
N PHE A 199 0.91 -2.98 -25.64
CA PHE A 199 1.42 -3.57 -24.39
C PHE A 199 1.45 -2.60 -23.22
N HIS A 200 1.18 -1.30 -23.42
CA HIS A 200 1.01 -0.34 -22.33
C HIS A 200 -0.40 -0.28 -21.76
N TYR A 201 -1.37 -0.95 -22.41
CA TYR A 201 -2.79 -0.87 -22.02
C TYR A 201 -3.08 -1.52 -20.67
N TYR A 202 -2.45 -2.65 -20.39
CA TYR A 202 -2.58 -3.34 -19.11
C TYR A 202 -1.23 -3.41 -18.38
N ASP A 203 -1.27 -3.24 -17.07
CA ASP A 203 -0.06 -3.25 -16.23
C ASP A 203 0.49 -4.66 -16.01
N LYS A 204 -0.37 -5.66 -15.91
CA LYS A 204 0.03 -7.05 -15.64
C LYS A 204 -0.50 -7.96 -16.72
N THR A 205 0.40 -8.46 -17.54
CA THR A 205 0.05 -9.21 -18.76
C THR A 205 0.74 -10.55 -18.84
N ILE A 206 0.05 -11.50 -19.48
CA ILE A 206 0.62 -12.79 -19.86
C ILE A 206 0.45 -13.01 -21.36
N VAL A 207 1.51 -13.42 -22.03
CA VAL A 207 1.55 -13.62 -23.46
C VAL A 207 2.22 -14.95 -23.82
N SER A 208 1.78 -15.59 -24.88
CA SER A 208 2.45 -16.82 -25.35
C SER A 208 3.70 -16.49 -26.18
N ILE A 209 4.72 -17.35 -26.05
CA ILE A 209 5.93 -17.27 -26.86
C ILE A 209 5.58 -17.30 -28.36
N ASP A 210 4.58 -18.10 -28.75
CA ASP A 210 4.13 -18.23 -30.13
C ASP A 210 3.50 -16.94 -30.66
N THR A 211 2.75 -16.20 -29.82
CA THR A 211 2.21 -14.88 -30.19
C THR A 211 3.33 -13.90 -30.50
N ILE A 212 4.37 -13.86 -29.65
CA ILE A 212 5.53 -12.97 -29.86
C ILE A 212 6.33 -13.34 -31.11
N LYS A 213 6.44 -14.65 -31.41
CA LYS A 213 7.21 -15.12 -32.58
C LYS A 213 6.51 -14.90 -33.93
N ARG A 214 5.17 -14.87 -33.90
CA ARG A 214 4.38 -14.75 -35.14
C ARG A 214 4.54 -13.40 -35.84
N ASP A 215 4.77 -12.35 -35.10
CA ASP A 215 4.76 -10.99 -35.62
C ASP A 215 5.97 -10.21 -35.08
N ALA A 216 6.81 -9.74 -36.00
CA ALA A 216 7.98 -8.94 -35.67
C ALA A 216 7.58 -7.60 -34.97
N GLU A 217 6.42 -7.05 -35.37
CA GLU A 217 5.90 -5.83 -34.79
C GLU A 217 5.58 -6.01 -33.30
N TYR A 218 5.04 -7.15 -32.86
CA TYR A 218 4.80 -7.45 -31.43
C TYR A 218 6.10 -7.50 -30.65
N ARG A 219 7.17 -8.02 -31.23
CA ARG A 219 8.49 -8.01 -30.59
C ARG A 219 8.99 -6.58 -30.39
N THR A 220 8.92 -5.75 -31.42
CA THR A 220 9.32 -4.34 -31.35
C THR A 220 8.51 -3.58 -30.31
N HIS A 221 7.20 -3.81 -30.23
CA HIS A 221 6.35 -3.20 -29.20
C HIS A 221 6.74 -3.64 -27.79
N LEU A 222 7.07 -4.92 -27.59
CA LEU A 222 7.52 -5.43 -26.28
C LEU A 222 8.89 -4.88 -25.90
N GLU A 223 9.82 -4.75 -26.84
CA GLU A 223 11.15 -4.18 -26.61
C GLU A 223 11.08 -2.69 -26.28
N ASN A 224 10.14 -1.97 -26.87
CA ASN A 224 9.88 -0.55 -26.59
C ASN A 224 8.97 -0.31 -25.39
N ALA A 225 8.43 -1.37 -24.77
CA ALA A 225 7.64 -1.25 -23.56
C ALA A 225 8.52 -1.29 -22.32
N TRP A 226 8.15 -0.49 -21.32
CA TRP A 226 8.79 -0.51 -20.03
C TRP A 226 8.17 -1.58 -19.12
N TRP A 227 9.03 -2.35 -18.43
CA TRP A 227 8.64 -3.43 -17.53
C TRP A 227 9.45 -3.37 -16.24
N ASP A 228 8.79 -3.47 -15.09
CA ASP A 228 9.45 -3.66 -13.81
C ASP A 228 9.97 -5.09 -13.69
N MET A 229 9.19 -6.05 -14.19
CA MET A 229 9.49 -7.46 -14.11
C MET A 229 9.08 -8.21 -15.38
N ILE A 230 9.98 -9.03 -15.88
CA ILE A 230 9.68 -9.99 -16.95
C ILE A 230 9.91 -11.40 -16.41
N PHE A 231 8.87 -12.21 -16.39
CA PHE A 231 8.95 -13.62 -15.98
C PHE A 231 8.76 -14.51 -17.21
N LYS A 232 9.74 -15.39 -17.47
CA LYS A 232 9.66 -16.38 -18.56
C LYS A 232 9.54 -17.77 -17.97
N LYS A 233 8.47 -18.50 -18.33
CA LYS A 233 8.26 -19.91 -18.02
C LYS A 233 8.32 -20.73 -19.29
N SER A 234 9.28 -21.64 -19.36
CA SER A 234 9.42 -22.65 -20.41
C SER A 234 8.83 -23.98 -19.98
#